data_446fe454a34596e14cbef21be9ea7df6
#
_entry.id   446fe454a34596e14cbef21be9ea7df6
#
_cell.length_a   1.000
_cell.length_b   1.000
_cell.length_c   1.000
_cell.angle_alpha   90.00
_cell.angle_beta   90.00
_cell.angle_gamma   90.00
#
_symmetry.space_group_name_H-M   'P 1'
#
loop_
_entity.id
_entity.type
_entity.pdbx_description
1 polymer ?
#
loop_
_entity_poly.entity_id
_entity_poly.type
_entity_poly.pdbx_seq_one_letter_code
_entity_poly.pdbx_strand_id
1 'polypeptide(L)'
;MRKVKSKVISAIKSLNYSFFSVFHQRVKGKVRQDIYKKISQNVKFSKNLNYRLFIIPNGRLYTDRVHDTAVIIKDKLVEKASFQFRYKGNKIINGSWKDNIIFSKGSPKMLKKINGNVFSLLTGGAGNTNYFHWLFDVLPRLHLLEKKNKLKLIDYFLLPSKDLKFQKETLSFLNLKGKKLLSSKDYRHISSKNLFLTDHPYVKKNNPTKSIHNIPLWISKWLKKKYLKRKFNNKLFPKKIYIQRDHNKKISNRELVNEKFIRKYLLSKGFKIVKLHRISFVKQIKFFHNAKFIIGHHGAGFANIIFCKPKTNIIEMKSKYTGYLYQNLSKTNNLKYTPIIGNVVGKSGRNQENKISIPIQKLKKIF
;
A
#
# COMPACT_ATOMS: atom_id res chain seq x y z
N MET A 1 10.30 -30.51 -22.36
CA MET A 1 9.42 -30.46 -21.17
C MET A 1 8.86 -29.06 -20.81
N ARG A 2 9.67 -27.97 -20.62
CA ARG A 2 9.13 -26.63 -20.24
C ARG A 2 8.11 -26.04 -21.23
N LYS A 3 8.33 -26.17 -22.58
CA LYS A 3 7.39 -25.66 -23.61
C LYS A 3 6.06 -26.41 -23.64
N VAL A 4 6.06 -27.73 -23.42
CA VAL A 4 4.82 -28.57 -23.36
C VAL A 4 4.03 -28.18 -22.11
N LYS A 5 4.68 -28.09 -20.96
CA LYS A 5 4.04 -27.66 -19.69
C LYS A 5 3.41 -26.26 -19.79
N SER A 6 4.03 -25.33 -20.53
CA SER A 6 3.47 -24.00 -20.77
C SER A 6 2.24 -24.01 -21.68
N LYS A 7 2.22 -24.86 -22.73
CA LYS A 7 1.07 -25.03 -23.64
C LYS A 7 -0.13 -25.65 -22.91
N VAL A 8 0.09 -26.70 -22.11
CA VAL A 8 -0.96 -27.33 -21.30
C VAL A 8 -1.56 -26.34 -20.30
N ILE A 9 -0.73 -25.58 -19.57
CA ILE A 9 -1.19 -24.54 -18.66
C ILE A 9 -2.00 -23.45 -19.39
N SER A 10 -1.59 -23.09 -20.61
CA SER A 10 -2.30 -22.11 -21.43
C SER A 10 -3.67 -22.63 -21.88
N ALA A 11 -3.75 -23.89 -22.31
CA ALA A 11 -5.01 -24.55 -22.71
C ALA A 11 -6.00 -24.64 -21.53
N ILE A 12 -5.53 -25.07 -20.35
CA ILE A 12 -6.36 -25.12 -19.13
C ILE A 12 -6.87 -23.72 -18.76
N LYS A 13 -6.05 -22.67 -18.90
CA LYS A 13 -6.48 -21.31 -18.65
C LYS A 13 -7.52 -20.82 -19.67
N SER A 14 -7.38 -21.20 -20.93
CA SER A 14 -8.33 -20.88 -21.99
C SER A 14 -9.68 -21.55 -21.76
N LEU A 15 -9.68 -22.84 -21.42
CA LEU A 15 -10.89 -23.60 -21.05
C LEU A 15 -11.59 -22.98 -19.83
N ASN A 16 -10.84 -22.65 -18.77
CA ASN A 16 -11.38 -21.92 -17.61
C ASN A 16 -12.00 -20.58 -18.02
N TYR A 17 -11.36 -19.82 -18.89
CA TYR A 17 -11.90 -18.55 -19.37
C TYR A 17 -13.20 -18.75 -20.13
N SER A 18 -13.26 -19.72 -21.04
CA SER A 18 -14.47 -20.04 -21.82
C SER A 18 -15.59 -20.52 -20.89
N PHE A 19 -15.31 -21.43 -19.97
CA PHE A 19 -16.27 -21.93 -18.99
C PHE A 19 -16.89 -20.77 -18.17
N PHE A 20 -16.06 -19.94 -17.54
CA PHE A 20 -16.60 -18.83 -16.74
C PHE A 20 -17.24 -17.72 -17.57
N SER A 21 -16.94 -17.61 -18.86
CA SER A 21 -17.60 -16.63 -19.73
C SER A 21 -19.06 -16.96 -20.06
N VAL A 22 -19.46 -18.22 -19.90
CA VAL A 22 -20.86 -18.65 -20.00
C VAL A 22 -21.67 -18.06 -18.84
N PHE A 23 -21.12 -18.08 -17.63
CA PHE A 23 -21.78 -17.57 -16.41
C PHE A 23 -21.65 -16.06 -16.23
N HIS A 24 -20.63 -15.46 -16.85
CA HIS A 24 -20.34 -14.03 -16.70
C HIS A 24 -20.07 -13.42 -18.05
N GLN A 25 -20.78 -12.38 -18.36
CA GLN A 25 -20.61 -11.64 -19.60
C GLN A 25 -19.14 -11.25 -19.82
N ARG A 26 -18.59 -11.54 -21.02
CA ARG A 26 -17.25 -11.08 -21.41
C ARG A 26 -17.18 -9.56 -21.40
N VAL A 27 -16.08 -9.01 -20.92
CA VAL A 27 -15.83 -7.57 -21.01
C VAL A 27 -15.36 -7.25 -22.41
N LYS A 28 -16.10 -6.37 -23.11
CA LYS A 28 -15.93 -6.07 -24.56
C LYS A 28 -15.35 -4.67 -24.82
N GLY A 29 -14.84 -3.98 -23.82
CA GLY A 29 -14.29 -2.64 -23.99
C GLY A 29 -14.42 -1.80 -22.72
N LYS A 30 -14.27 -0.48 -22.84
CA LYS A 30 -14.41 0.45 -21.73
C LYS A 30 -15.68 1.29 -21.80
N VAL A 31 -16.11 1.81 -20.68
CA VAL A 31 -17.25 2.73 -20.61
C VAL A 31 -16.96 4.04 -21.36
N ARG A 32 -17.99 4.64 -21.94
CA ARG A 32 -17.89 5.95 -22.59
C ARG A 32 -17.77 7.08 -21.58
N GLN A 33 -17.33 8.26 -22.04
CA GLN A 33 -17.04 9.40 -21.17
C GLN A 33 -18.29 9.95 -20.46
N ASP A 34 -19.44 9.89 -21.08
CA ASP A 34 -20.72 10.33 -20.51
C ASP A 34 -21.13 9.54 -19.26
N ILE A 35 -20.82 8.24 -19.23
CA ILE A 35 -21.10 7.37 -18.09
C ILE A 35 -20.28 7.80 -16.86
N TYR A 36 -19.04 8.26 -17.04
CA TYR A 36 -18.23 8.72 -15.91
C TYR A 36 -18.86 9.88 -15.14
N LYS A 37 -19.54 10.80 -15.82
CA LYS A 37 -20.25 11.91 -15.19
C LYS A 37 -21.38 11.41 -14.28
N LYS A 38 -22.06 10.33 -14.67
CA LYS A 38 -23.19 9.75 -13.92
C LYS A 38 -22.74 8.94 -12.70
N ILE A 39 -21.58 8.26 -12.79
CA ILE A 39 -21.11 7.31 -11.75
C ILE A 39 -20.02 7.88 -10.86
N SER A 40 -19.52 9.10 -11.07
CA SER A 40 -18.45 9.67 -10.27
C SER A 40 -18.81 11.03 -9.68
N GLN A 41 -18.32 11.24 -8.44
CA GLN A 41 -18.44 12.50 -7.72
C GLN A 41 -17.05 13.06 -7.43
N ASN A 42 -16.86 14.37 -7.59
CA ASN A 42 -15.60 15.02 -7.26
C ASN A 42 -15.44 15.17 -5.74
N VAL A 43 -14.26 14.79 -5.23
CA VAL A 43 -13.85 14.93 -3.82
C VAL A 43 -12.74 15.98 -3.75
N LYS A 44 -13.12 17.23 -3.51
CA LYS A 44 -12.18 18.37 -3.48
C LYS A 44 -11.40 18.41 -2.16
N PHE A 45 -10.08 18.56 -2.21
CA PHE A 45 -9.19 18.78 -1.08
C PHE A 45 -8.62 20.20 -1.07
N SER A 46 -8.22 20.70 -2.25
CA SER A 46 -7.76 22.07 -2.47
C SER A 46 -7.99 22.46 -3.92
N LYS A 47 -7.63 23.68 -4.32
CA LYS A 47 -7.75 24.17 -5.71
C LYS A 47 -7.12 23.19 -6.71
N ASN A 48 -5.98 22.55 -6.36
CA ASN A 48 -5.19 21.72 -7.25
C ASN A 48 -5.19 20.22 -6.86
N LEU A 49 -6.01 19.81 -5.88
CA LEU A 49 -6.02 18.43 -5.40
C LEU A 49 -7.44 17.88 -5.29
N ASN A 50 -7.83 17.16 -6.33
CA ASN A 50 -9.14 16.55 -6.46
C ASN A 50 -9.01 15.05 -6.67
N TYR A 51 -10.00 14.32 -6.18
CA TYR A 51 -10.18 12.88 -6.35
C TYR A 51 -11.60 12.59 -6.81
N ARG A 52 -11.82 11.36 -7.26
CA ARG A 52 -13.16 10.86 -7.61
C ARG A 52 -13.60 9.82 -6.62
N LEU A 53 -14.87 9.87 -6.25
CA LEU A 53 -15.61 8.79 -5.64
C LEU A 53 -16.53 8.23 -6.71
N PHE A 54 -16.40 6.95 -7.03
CA PHE A 54 -17.27 6.24 -7.95
C PHE A 54 -18.36 5.53 -7.16
N ILE A 55 -19.59 5.62 -7.65
CA ILE A 55 -20.76 4.90 -7.14
C ILE A 55 -21.40 4.19 -8.34
N ILE A 56 -21.31 2.88 -8.34
CA ILE A 56 -21.65 2.07 -9.51
C ILE A 56 -22.81 1.13 -9.15
N PRO A 57 -24.04 1.44 -9.57
CA PRO A 57 -25.17 0.56 -9.38
C PRO A 57 -24.93 -0.78 -10.09
N ASN A 58 -25.25 -1.88 -9.41
CA ASN A 58 -25.04 -3.25 -9.90
C ASN A 58 -23.61 -3.49 -10.40
N GLY A 59 -22.63 -2.80 -9.77
CA GLY A 59 -21.23 -2.86 -10.15
C GLY A 59 -20.62 -4.23 -9.90
N ARG A 60 -19.81 -4.71 -10.84
CA ARG A 60 -19.03 -5.94 -10.73
C ARG A 60 -17.55 -5.60 -10.57
N LEU A 61 -16.83 -6.37 -9.75
CA LEU A 61 -15.39 -6.22 -9.54
C LEU A 61 -14.72 -7.57 -9.58
N TYR A 62 -13.61 -7.65 -10.33
CA TYR A 62 -12.71 -8.80 -10.33
C TYR A 62 -11.27 -8.37 -10.00
N THR A 63 -10.53 -9.18 -9.25
CA THR A 63 -9.10 -8.95 -8.98
C THR A 63 -8.29 -10.24 -9.05
N ASP A 64 -7.08 -10.16 -9.65
CA ASP A 64 -6.09 -11.23 -9.57
C ASP A 64 -5.29 -11.20 -8.26
N ARG A 65 -5.48 -10.15 -7.44
CA ARG A 65 -4.79 -9.87 -6.18
C ARG A 65 -3.29 -9.55 -6.32
N VAL A 66 -2.76 -9.50 -7.51
CA VAL A 66 -1.32 -9.29 -7.76
C VAL A 66 -1.10 -7.94 -8.44
N HIS A 67 -1.73 -7.72 -9.57
CA HIS A 67 -1.52 -6.53 -10.39
C HIS A 67 -2.83 -5.85 -10.80
N ASP A 68 -3.90 -6.63 -11.00
CA ASP A 68 -5.09 -6.17 -11.66
C ASP A 68 -6.31 -6.12 -10.75
N THR A 69 -7.05 -5.04 -10.88
CA THR A 69 -8.42 -4.89 -10.38
C THR A 69 -9.27 -4.33 -11.51
N ALA A 70 -10.25 -5.10 -11.97
CA ALA A 70 -11.20 -4.71 -12.99
C ALA A 70 -12.52 -4.31 -12.34
N VAL A 71 -12.98 -3.11 -12.61
CA VAL A 71 -14.30 -2.59 -12.23
C VAL A 71 -15.15 -2.56 -13.47
N ILE A 72 -16.34 -3.15 -13.41
CA ILE A 72 -17.14 -3.50 -14.61
C ILE A 72 -18.58 -3.03 -14.43
N ILE A 73 -19.13 -2.43 -15.46
CA ILE A 73 -20.56 -2.13 -15.61
C ILE A 73 -21.06 -2.89 -16.83
N LYS A 74 -22.05 -3.77 -16.66
CA LYS A 74 -22.50 -4.67 -17.73
C LYS A 74 -21.30 -5.41 -18.34
N ASP A 75 -20.97 -5.16 -19.60
CA ASP A 75 -19.84 -5.73 -20.34
C ASP A 75 -18.68 -4.75 -20.58
N LYS A 76 -18.63 -3.61 -19.89
CA LYS A 76 -17.63 -2.55 -20.09
C LYS A 76 -16.77 -2.33 -18.85
N LEU A 77 -15.46 -2.18 -19.05
CA LEU A 77 -14.50 -1.82 -18.01
C LEU A 77 -14.61 -0.33 -17.63
N VAL A 78 -14.69 -0.03 -16.34
CA VAL A 78 -14.58 1.33 -15.81
C VAL A 78 -13.09 1.65 -15.65
N GLU A 79 -12.43 2.11 -16.73
CA GLU A 79 -10.99 2.32 -16.82
C GLU A 79 -10.43 3.15 -15.63
N LYS A 80 -11.09 4.30 -15.34
CA LYS A 80 -10.62 5.23 -14.30
C LYS A 80 -10.74 4.70 -12.86
N ALA A 81 -11.49 3.62 -12.64
CA ALA A 81 -11.64 2.96 -11.34
C ALA A 81 -10.91 1.61 -11.29
N SER A 82 -10.32 1.19 -12.40
CA SER A 82 -9.57 -0.07 -12.54
C SER A 82 -8.08 0.15 -12.44
N PHE A 83 -7.33 -0.90 -12.09
CA PHE A 83 -5.88 -0.87 -11.99
C PHE A 83 -5.29 -2.07 -12.72
N GLN A 84 -4.22 -1.84 -13.48
CA GLN A 84 -3.44 -2.85 -14.18
C GLN A 84 -1.96 -2.50 -14.10
N PHE A 85 -1.31 -2.83 -12.99
CA PHE A 85 0.10 -2.53 -12.80
C PHE A 85 1.00 -3.46 -13.60
N ARG A 86 1.93 -2.86 -14.34
CA ARG A 86 2.88 -3.57 -15.20
C ARG A 86 4.30 -3.11 -14.91
N TYR A 87 5.24 -4.04 -15.02
CA TYR A 87 6.66 -3.70 -15.01
C TYR A 87 7.11 -3.23 -16.39
N LYS A 88 7.73 -2.06 -16.43
CA LYS A 88 8.46 -1.56 -17.62
C LYS A 88 9.89 -1.28 -17.17
N GLY A 89 10.82 -2.22 -17.45
CA GLY A 89 12.14 -2.23 -16.85
C GLY A 89 12.06 -2.26 -15.33
N ASN A 90 12.71 -1.32 -14.67
CA ASN A 90 12.71 -1.18 -13.21
C ASN A 90 11.55 -0.33 -12.64
N LYS A 91 10.60 0.10 -13.49
CA LYS A 91 9.48 0.95 -13.10
C LYS A 91 8.17 0.18 -13.10
N ILE A 92 7.28 0.54 -12.20
CA ILE A 92 5.88 0.10 -12.22
C ILE A 92 5.07 1.22 -12.86
N ILE A 93 4.27 0.88 -13.85
CA ILE A 93 3.31 1.77 -14.50
C ILE A 93 1.90 1.22 -14.32
N ASN A 94 0.90 2.08 -14.33
CA ASN A 94 -0.47 1.66 -14.59
C ASN A 94 -0.63 1.58 -16.10
N GLY A 95 -0.73 0.36 -16.63
CA GLY A 95 -0.78 0.09 -18.06
C GLY A 95 -2.04 0.64 -18.74
N SER A 96 -2.14 0.44 -20.04
CA SER A 96 -3.37 0.72 -20.78
C SER A 96 -4.53 -0.12 -20.23
N TRP A 97 -5.75 0.36 -20.35
CA TRP A 97 -6.94 -0.42 -19.98
C TRP A 97 -7.02 -1.77 -20.72
N LYS A 98 -6.48 -1.85 -21.94
CA LYS A 98 -6.38 -3.08 -22.74
C LYS A 98 -5.47 -4.13 -22.09
N ASP A 99 -4.50 -3.70 -21.26
CA ASP A 99 -3.58 -4.60 -20.55
C ASP A 99 -4.26 -5.26 -19.36
N ASN A 100 -5.47 -4.83 -18.95
CA ASN A 100 -6.15 -5.44 -17.82
C ASN A 100 -6.45 -6.92 -18.09
N ILE A 101 -6.10 -7.76 -17.09
CA ILE A 101 -6.22 -9.22 -17.18
C ILE A 101 -7.63 -9.70 -17.57
N ILE A 102 -8.64 -8.86 -17.34
CA ILE A 102 -10.03 -9.19 -17.65
C ILE A 102 -10.24 -9.45 -19.15
N PHE A 103 -9.44 -8.84 -20.03
CA PHE A 103 -9.53 -9.03 -21.47
C PHE A 103 -8.81 -10.29 -21.95
N SER A 104 -7.72 -10.70 -21.27
CA SER A 104 -6.92 -11.87 -21.68
C SER A 104 -7.31 -13.16 -20.96
N LYS A 105 -7.79 -13.06 -19.71
CA LYS A 105 -8.10 -14.23 -18.86
C LYS A 105 -9.52 -14.21 -18.30
N GLY A 106 -10.32 -13.18 -18.62
CA GLY A 106 -11.63 -12.99 -18.05
C GLY A 106 -11.64 -12.91 -16.52
N SER A 107 -12.72 -13.38 -15.92
CA SER A 107 -12.91 -13.46 -14.47
C SER A 107 -13.06 -14.92 -14.01
N PRO A 108 -11.96 -15.72 -13.99
CA PRO A 108 -12.01 -17.17 -13.72
C PRO A 108 -12.25 -17.47 -12.24
N LYS A 109 -13.30 -16.91 -11.68
CA LYS A 109 -13.80 -17.17 -10.33
C LYS A 109 -15.29 -16.99 -10.28
N MET A 110 -15.98 -17.84 -9.53
CA MET A 110 -17.42 -17.71 -9.30
C MET A 110 -17.78 -16.31 -8.80
N LEU A 111 -18.82 -15.76 -9.35
CA LEU A 111 -19.36 -14.46 -8.95
C LEU A 111 -20.08 -14.58 -7.61
N LYS A 112 -19.62 -13.85 -6.61
CA LYS A 112 -20.32 -13.72 -5.33
C LYS A 112 -21.20 -12.47 -5.36
N LYS A 113 -22.50 -12.66 -5.40
CA LYS A 113 -23.49 -11.57 -5.30
C LYS A 113 -23.57 -11.11 -3.84
N ILE A 114 -23.42 -9.82 -3.59
CA ILE A 114 -23.48 -9.19 -2.27
C ILE A 114 -24.71 -8.29 -2.25
N ASN A 115 -25.67 -8.63 -1.42
CA ASN A 115 -26.86 -7.79 -1.23
C ASN A 115 -26.52 -6.65 -0.26
N GLY A 116 -26.10 -5.52 -0.82
CA GLY A 116 -25.72 -4.32 -0.07
C GLY A 116 -24.70 -3.46 -0.82
N ASN A 117 -24.27 -2.40 -0.15
CA ASN A 117 -23.30 -1.43 -0.64
C ASN A 117 -21.89 -1.86 -0.24
N VAL A 118 -21.03 -2.09 -1.22
CA VAL A 118 -19.64 -2.49 -1.01
C VAL A 118 -18.70 -1.34 -1.32
N PHE A 119 -17.82 -0.99 -0.37
CA PHE A 119 -16.70 -0.09 -0.67
C PHE A 119 -15.42 -0.89 -0.87
N SER A 120 -14.84 -0.81 -2.07
CA SER A 120 -13.60 -1.48 -2.41
C SER A 120 -12.38 -0.62 -2.07
N LEU A 121 -11.49 -1.19 -1.26
CA LEU A 121 -10.20 -0.62 -0.89
C LEU A 121 -9.03 -1.25 -1.68
N LEU A 122 -9.33 -2.01 -2.74
CA LEU A 122 -8.31 -2.67 -3.56
C LEU A 122 -7.55 -1.67 -4.42
N THR A 123 -6.23 -1.86 -4.53
CA THR A 123 -5.32 -0.98 -5.27
C THR A 123 -4.34 -1.74 -6.18
N GLY A 124 -4.61 -2.98 -6.51
CA GLY A 124 -3.63 -3.94 -7.00
C GLY A 124 -3.07 -4.77 -5.84
N GLY A 125 -2.03 -5.56 -6.04
CA GLY A 125 -1.58 -6.54 -5.05
C GLY A 125 -0.76 -6.00 -3.87
N ALA A 126 -0.18 -4.80 -4.00
CA ALA A 126 0.81 -4.30 -3.03
C ALA A 126 0.27 -4.13 -1.60
N GLY A 127 -1.00 -3.77 -1.43
CA GLY A 127 -1.67 -3.64 -0.13
C GLY A 127 -1.95 -4.95 0.60
N ASN A 128 -1.78 -6.10 -0.03
CA ASN A 128 -2.10 -7.40 0.57
C ASN A 128 -1.26 -7.72 1.80
N THR A 129 0.05 -7.49 1.72
CA THR A 129 1.00 -7.87 2.78
C THR A 129 2.00 -6.78 3.15
N ASN A 130 2.07 -5.69 2.40
CA ASN A 130 3.03 -4.63 2.62
C ASN A 130 2.47 -3.54 3.53
N TYR A 131 3.11 -3.33 4.69
CA TYR A 131 2.69 -2.38 5.71
C TYR A 131 2.64 -0.92 5.20
N PHE A 132 3.62 -0.50 4.37
CA PHE A 132 3.63 0.84 3.79
C PHE A 132 2.40 1.07 2.90
N HIS A 133 2.15 0.17 1.94
CA HIS A 133 1.00 0.26 1.04
C HIS A 133 -0.33 0.17 1.77
N TRP A 134 -0.40 -0.63 2.85
CA TRP A 134 -1.58 -0.65 3.70
C TRP A 134 -1.90 0.73 4.28
N LEU A 135 -0.89 1.41 4.86
CA LEU A 135 -1.09 2.73 5.46
C LEU A 135 -1.35 3.83 4.43
N PHE A 136 -0.72 3.79 3.25
CA PHE A 136 -0.74 4.91 2.32
C PHE A 136 -1.63 4.72 1.10
N ASP A 137 -1.88 3.48 0.66
CA ASP A 137 -2.71 3.19 -0.52
C ASP A 137 -4.13 2.75 -0.13
N VAL A 138 -4.24 1.91 0.93
CA VAL A 138 -5.49 1.27 1.31
C VAL A 138 -6.30 2.15 2.26
N LEU A 139 -5.78 2.41 3.47
CA LEU A 139 -6.53 3.09 4.53
C LEU A 139 -6.98 4.52 4.17
N PRO A 140 -6.17 5.36 3.49
CA PRO A 140 -6.56 6.74 3.20
C PRO A 140 -7.76 6.87 2.26
N ARG A 141 -8.11 5.81 1.53
CA ARG A 141 -9.33 5.79 0.70
C ARG A 141 -10.60 5.95 1.53
N LEU A 142 -10.58 5.50 2.79
CA LEU A 142 -11.67 5.76 3.74
C LEU A 142 -11.90 7.25 3.95
N HIS A 143 -10.82 8.07 3.98
CA HIS A 143 -10.98 9.51 4.13
C HIS A 143 -11.65 10.16 2.91
N LEU A 144 -11.39 9.64 1.70
CA LEU A 144 -12.07 10.12 0.50
C LEU A 144 -13.59 9.86 0.59
N LEU A 145 -13.98 8.72 1.12
CA LEU A 145 -15.38 8.37 1.36
C LEU A 145 -16.00 9.23 2.47
N GLU A 146 -15.28 9.43 3.59
CA GLU A 146 -15.70 10.26 4.73
C GLU A 146 -15.97 11.71 4.28
N LYS A 147 -15.13 12.28 3.43
CA LYS A 147 -15.31 13.64 2.90
C LYS A 147 -16.61 13.85 2.11
N LYS A 148 -17.22 12.77 1.63
CA LYS A 148 -18.52 12.78 0.96
C LYS A 148 -19.66 12.33 1.88
N ASN A 149 -19.42 12.16 3.18
CA ASN A 149 -20.39 11.69 4.15
C ASN A 149 -21.07 10.37 3.75
N LYS A 150 -20.39 9.52 2.96
CA LYS A 150 -20.96 8.27 2.44
C LYS A 150 -20.60 7.03 3.28
N LEU A 151 -19.80 7.18 4.34
CA LEU A 151 -19.36 6.05 5.17
C LEU A 151 -20.55 5.28 5.79
N LYS A 152 -21.61 5.98 6.18
CA LYS A 152 -22.81 5.37 6.75
C LYS A 152 -23.56 4.46 5.78
N LEU A 153 -23.48 4.74 4.48
CA LEU A 153 -24.16 3.98 3.43
C LEU A 153 -23.50 2.62 3.14
N ILE A 154 -22.27 2.39 3.60
CA ILE A 154 -21.52 1.18 3.28
C ILE A 154 -21.90 0.06 4.25
N ASP A 155 -22.22 -1.11 3.71
CA ASP A 155 -22.49 -2.33 4.48
C ASP A 155 -21.25 -3.21 4.57
N TYR A 156 -20.44 -3.25 3.50
CA TYR A 156 -19.28 -4.13 3.36
C TYR A 156 -18.03 -3.36 2.92
N PHE A 157 -16.90 -3.67 3.51
CA PHE A 157 -15.59 -3.20 3.05
C PHE A 157 -14.81 -4.34 2.41
N LEU A 158 -14.48 -4.24 1.13
CA LEU A 158 -13.64 -5.20 0.43
C LEU A 158 -12.18 -4.77 0.54
N LEU A 159 -11.40 -5.53 1.31
CA LEU A 159 -10.01 -5.29 1.66
C LEU A 159 -9.06 -6.18 0.84
N PRO A 160 -7.82 -5.74 0.56
CA PRO A 160 -6.79 -6.62 -0.01
C PRO A 160 -6.57 -7.87 0.85
N SER A 161 -6.48 -7.69 2.17
CA SER A 161 -6.39 -8.72 3.21
C SER A 161 -6.82 -8.11 4.55
N LYS A 162 -7.15 -8.94 5.53
CA LYS A 162 -7.50 -8.53 6.90
C LYS A 162 -6.85 -9.42 7.97
N ASP A 163 -5.95 -10.31 7.57
CA ASP A 163 -5.46 -11.39 8.43
C ASP A 163 -4.20 -11.03 9.21
N LEU A 164 -3.38 -10.11 8.68
CA LEU A 164 -2.13 -9.72 9.28
C LEU A 164 -2.35 -8.86 10.55
N LYS A 165 -1.47 -9.02 11.54
CA LYS A 165 -1.54 -8.33 12.82
C LYS A 165 -1.76 -6.82 12.66
N PHE A 166 -0.95 -6.14 11.85
CA PHE A 166 -1.10 -4.70 11.63
C PHE A 166 -2.43 -4.31 10.96
N GLN A 167 -2.99 -5.21 10.10
CA GLN A 167 -4.29 -4.97 9.47
C GLN A 167 -5.41 -5.01 10.51
N LYS A 168 -5.45 -6.07 11.33
CA LYS A 168 -6.41 -6.20 12.43
C LYS A 168 -6.34 -5.03 13.39
N GLU A 169 -5.11 -4.71 13.85
CA GLU A 169 -4.89 -3.64 14.82
C GLU A 169 -5.25 -2.26 14.27
N THR A 170 -4.92 -1.94 13.01
CA THR A 170 -5.29 -0.64 12.43
C THR A 170 -6.78 -0.52 12.18
N LEU A 171 -7.45 -1.58 11.74
CA LEU A 171 -8.90 -1.60 11.51
C LEU A 171 -9.70 -1.40 12.80
N SER A 172 -9.23 -1.92 13.95
CA SER A 172 -9.91 -1.75 15.23
C SER A 172 -10.02 -0.29 15.71
N PHE A 173 -9.16 0.61 15.21
CA PHE A 173 -9.22 2.06 15.50
C PHE A 173 -10.18 2.82 14.60
N LEU A 174 -10.61 2.21 13.52
CA LEU A 174 -11.54 2.84 12.60
C LEU A 174 -12.96 2.54 13.07
N ASN A 175 -13.83 3.53 13.04
CA ASN A 175 -15.22 3.33 13.45
C ASN A 175 -16.00 2.58 12.36
N LEU A 176 -15.74 1.27 12.23
CA LEU A 176 -16.37 0.35 11.29
C LEU A 176 -17.36 -0.60 12.00
N LYS A 177 -17.84 -0.22 13.18
CA LYS A 177 -18.80 -1.01 13.96
C LYS A 177 -20.06 -1.31 13.12
N GLY A 178 -20.53 -2.56 13.16
CA GLY A 178 -21.68 -3.03 12.38
C GLY A 178 -21.39 -3.27 10.89
N LYS A 179 -20.16 -3.01 10.40
CA LYS A 179 -19.78 -3.21 8.99
C LYS A 179 -19.07 -4.55 8.80
N LYS A 180 -19.36 -5.23 7.68
CA LYS A 180 -18.73 -6.51 7.35
C LYS A 180 -17.44 -6.29 6.56
N LEU A 181 -16.35 -6.93 7.01
CA LEU A 181 -15.03 -6.86 6.37
C LEU A 181 -14.80 -8.10 5.49
N LEU A 182 -14.71 -7.90 4.19
CA LEU A 182 -14.46 -8.93 3.19
C LEU A 182 -12.98 -8.91 2.78
N SER A 183 -12.37 -10.08 2.65
CA SER A 183 -11.00 -10.20 2.11
C SER A 183 -11.04 -10.57 0.63
N SER A 184 -10.22 -9.92 -0.19
CA SER A 184 -10.08 -10.31 -1.60
C SER A 184 -9.49 -11.71 -1.78
N LYS A 185 -9.00 -12.35 -0.71
CA LYS A 185 -8.63 -13.77 -0.71
C LYS A 185 -9.82 -14.65 -1.08
N ASP A 186 -10.98 -14.34 -0.50
CA ASP A 186 -12.21 -15.13 -0.63
C ASP A 186 -13.23 -14.48 -1.57
N TYR A 187 -13.11 -13.16 -1.79
CA TYR A 187 -14.01 -12.32 -2.58
C TYR A 187 -13.28 -11.68 -3.76
N ARG A 188 -12.79 -12.53 -4.68
CA ARG A 188 -12.03 -12.09 -5.88
C ARG A 188 -12.93 -11.59 -7.01
N HIS A 189 -14.14 -12.08 -7.10
CA HIS A 189 -15.13 -11.73 -8.09
C HIS A 189 -16.46 -11.47 -7.39
N ILE A 190 -16.90 -10.24 -7.40
CA ILE A 190 -18.13 -9.82 -6.72
C ILE A 190 -19.00 -8.95 -7.61
N SER A 191 -20.29 -8.96 -7.31
CA SER A 191 -21.24 -7.90 -7.68
C SER A 191 -21.95 -7.40 -6.44
N SER A 192 -22.40 -6.15 -6.44
CA SER A 192 -23.10 -5.54 -5.30
C SER A 192 -24.19 -4.58 -5.76
N LYS A 193 -25.17 -4.30 -4.87
CA LYS A 193 -26.24 -3.32 -5.14
C LYS A 193 -25.62 -1.98 -5.59
N ASN A 194 -24.67 -1.46 -4.84
CA ASN A 194 -23.82 -0.35 -5.27
C ASN A 194 -22.36 -0.67 -4.92
N LEU A 195 -21.48 -0.53 -5.90
CA LEU A 195 -20.03 -0.65 -5.71
C LEU A 195 -19.42 0.74 -5.60
N PHE A 196 -18.86 1.03 -4.43
CA PHE A 196 -18.16 2.27 -4.14
C PHE A 196 -16.66 2.08 -4.29
N LEU A 197 -16.00 3.03 -4.96
CA LEU A 197 -14.54 3.06 -5.12
C LEU A 197 -14.04 4.50 -5.12
N THR A 198 -12.73 4.67 -4.93
CA THR A 198 -12.10 5.99 -5.06
C THR A 198 -10.87 5.91 -5.96
N ASP A 199 -10.41 7.07 -6.43
CA ASP A 199 -9.08 7.18 -6.99
C ASP A 199 -8.02 6.68 -6.02
N HIS A 200 -6.84 6.34 -6.55
CA HIS A 200 -5.68 6.05 -5.71
C HIS A 200 -5.25 7.30 -4.92
N PRO A 201 -4.90 7.19 -3.62
CA PRO A 201 -4.62 8.36 -2.78
C PRO A 201 -3.49 9.25 -3.26
N TYR A 202 -2.50 8.70 -3.98
CA TYR A 202 -1.36 9.49 -4.45
C TYR A 202 -0.89 9.15 -5.88
N VAL A 203 -1.32 8.03 -6.48
CA VAL A 203 -0.92 7.70 -7.86
C VAL A 203 -1.67 8.59 -8.84
N LYS A 204 -0.93 9.46 -9.49
CA LYS A 204 -1.40 10.32 -10.57
C LYS A 204 -0.67 9.99 -11.86
N LYS A 205 -1.28 10.29 -13.01
CA LYS A 205 -0.67 10.16 -14.35
C LYS A 205 -0.05 8.79 -14.64
N ASN A 206 -0.69 7.71 -14.20
CA ASN A 206 -0.28 6.32 -14.50
C ASN A 206 1.17 5.95 -14.13
N ASN A 207 1.80 6.68 -13.21
CA ASN A 207 3.19 6.44 -12.81
C ASN A 207 3.32 6.21 -11.30
N PRO A 208 3.00 5.01 -10.79
CA PRO A 208 3.13 4.66 -9.38
C PRO A 208 4.54 4.85 -8.83
N THR A 209 5.57 4.47 -9.59
CA THR A 209 6.98 4.57 -9.17
C THR A 209 7.41 6.02 -8.91
N LYS A 210 6.96 6.98 -9.72
CA LYS A 210 7.23 8.40 -9.49
C LYS A 210 6.32 8.98 -8.40
N SER A 211 5.06 8.57 -8.38
CA SER A 211 4.05 9.11 -7.47
C SER A 211 4.31 8.77 -6.01
N ILE A 212 4.91 7.60 -5.71
CA ILE A 212 5.22 7.17 -4.35
C ILE A 212 6.20 8.14 -3.64
N HIS A 213 6.99 8.88 -4.39
CA HIS A 213 7.90 9.89 -3.83
C HIS A 213 7.19 11.19 -3.41
N ASN A 214 5.93 11.39 -3.82
CA ASN A 214 5.17 12.64 -3.59
C ASN A 214 3.84 12.37 -2.90
N ILE A 215 3.90 11.77 -1.72
CA ILE A 215 2.71 11.46 -0.92
C ILE A 215 2.09 12.76 -0.38
N PRO A 216 0.81 13.03 -0.65
CA PRO A 216 0.12 14.21 -0.18
C PRO A 216 0.07 14.28 1.35
N LEU A 217 0.32 15.46 1.90
CA LEU A 217 0.34 15.71 3.35
C LEU A 217 -0.97 15.32 4.05
N TRP A 218 -2.12 15.43 3.37
CA TRP A 218 -3.40 15.08 3.96
C TRP A 218 -3.46 13.63 4.43
N ILE A 219 -2.73 12.71 3.79
CA ILE A 219 -2.66 11.31 4.19
C ILE A 219 -2.03 11.19 5.58
N SER A 220 -0.87 11.81 5.78
CA SER A 220 -0.21 11.85 7.09
C SER A 220 -1.08 12.53 8.16
N LYS A 221 -1.73 13.65 7.82
CA LYS A 221 -2.65 14.35 8.74
C LYS A 221 -3.83 13.48 9.15
N TRP A 222 -4.45 12.79 8.19
CA TRP A 222 -5.57 11.89 8.46
C TRP A 222 -5.16 10.69 9.31
N LEU A 223 -4.03 10.04 8.99
CA LEU A 223 -3.50 8.92 9.78
C LEU A 223 -3.18 9.36 11.22
N LYS A 224 -2.52 10.52 11.40
CA LYS A 224 -2.30 11.10 12.74
C LYS A 224 -3.61 11.32 13.48
N LYS A 225 -4.61 11.94 12.84
CA LYS A 225 -5.94 12.19 13.44
C LYS A 225 -6.62 10.90 13.88
N LYS A 226 -6.49 9.81 13.11
CA LYS A 226 -7.11 8.51 13.46
C LYS A 226 -6.39 7.81 14.60
N TYR A 227 -5.08 7.85 14.66
CA TYR A 227 -4.28 6.96 15.51
C TYR A 227 -3.58 7.65 16.70
N LEU A 228 -3.37 8.98 16.67
CA LEU A 228 -2.78 9.74 17.79
C LEU A 228 -3.82 10.34 18.76
N LYS A 229 -5.04 9.82 18.81
CA LYS A 229 -6.12 10.39 19.64
C LYS A 229 -5.92 10.23 21.15
N ARG A 230 -5.06 9.34 21.61
CA ARG A 230 -4.86 9.06 23.05
C ARG A 230 -3.66 9.87 23.56
N LYS A 231 -3.81 10.46 24.76
CA LYS A 231 -2.67 10.99 25.51
C LYS A 231 -1.70 9.85 25.81
N PHE A 232 -0.43 10.01 25.44
CA PHE A 232 0.61 9.02 25.72
C PHE A 232 1.46 9.51 26.89
N ASN A 233 1.69 8.65 27.89
CA ASN A 233 2.71 8.91 28.90
C ASN A 233 4.10 8.78 28.24
N ASN A 234 4.71 9.92 27.94
CA ASN A 234 5.95 9.99 27.16
C ASN A 234 7.20 9.55 27.97
N LYS A 235 7.12 9.48 29.31
CA LYS A 235 8.29 9.09 30.16
C LYS A 235 8.73 7.64 29.94
N LEU A 236 7.81 6.76 29.56
CA LEU A 236 8.03 5.31 29.43
C LEU A 236 8.65 4.84 28.10
N PHE A 237 8.88 5.75 27.13
CA PHE A 237 9.31 5.35 25.79
C PHE A 237 10.69 5.92 25.42
N PRO A 238 11.54 5.13 24.72
CA PRO A 238 12.90 5.52 24.40
C PRO A 238 12.95 6.73 23.47
N LYS A 239 13.92 7.61 23.70
CA LYS A 239 14.19 8.80 22.87
C LYS A 239 15.00 8.46 21.61
N LYS A 240 15.76 7.38 21.63
CA LYS A 240 16.59 6.89 20.53
C LYS A 240 16.20 5.47 20.17
N ILE A 241 15.79 5.21 18.94
CA ILE A 241 15.40 3.88 18.49
C ILE A 241 16.15 3.47 17.22
N TYR A 242 16.61 2.22 17.20
CA TYR A 242 17.08 1.55 16.00
C TYR A 242 16.03 0.54 15.54
N ILE A 243 15.55 0.72 14.32
CA ILE A 243 14.59 -0.18 13.69
C ILE A 243 15.36 -1.35 13.08
N GLN A 244 15.36 -2.48 13.79
CA GLN A 244 15.93 -3.72 13.29
C GLN A 244 14.94 -4.41 12.35
N ARG A 245 15.43 -4.82 11.19
CA ARG A 245 14.66 -5.67 10.27
C ARG A 245 14.86 -7.14 10.62
N ASP A 246 13.81 -7.96 10.42
CA ASP A 246 14.02 -9.41 10.39
C ASP A 246 14.57 -9.83 9.03
N HIS A 247 15.63 -10.63 9.11
CA HIS A 247 16.22 -11.29 7.96
C HIS A 247 15.43 -12.55 7.61
N ASN A 248 14.26 -12.41 6.98
CA ASN A 248 13.61 -13.54 6.37
C ASN A 248 14.25 -13.77 4.99
N LYS A 249 15.21 -14.68 4.91
CA LYS A 249 15.97 -15.02 3.70
C LYS A 249 15.08 -15.35 2.47
N LYS A 250 13.83 -15.74 2.68
CA LYS A 250 12.88 -16.08 1.61
C LYS A 250 12.20 -14.86 0.96
N ILE A 251 12.21 -13.68 1.59
CA ILE A 251 11.34 -12.57 1.18
C ILE A 251 12.10 -11.31 0.74
N SER A 252 13.36 -11.13 1.12
CA SER A 252 14.05 -9.86 0.83
C SER A 252 15.55 -10.03 0.66
N ASN A 253 16.05 -9.60 -0.51
CA ASN A 253 17.49 -9.45 -0.78
C ASN A 253 18.09 -8.22 -0.07
N ARG A 254 17.34 -7.49 0.76
CA ARG A 254 17.78 -6.32 1.50
C ARG A 254 18.35 -6.74 2.84
N GLU A 255 19.66 -6.75 2.94
CA GLU A 255 20.40 -7.12 4.15
C GLU A 255 21.39 -6.01 4.50
N LEU A 256 21.55 -5.76 5.81
CA LEU A 256 22.61 -4.94 6.36
C LEU A 256 23.71 -5.90 6.84
N VAL A 257 24.74 -6.09 6.01
CA VAL A 257 25.74 -7.15 6.17
C VAL A 257 26.49 -7.02 7.50
N ASN A 258 26.84 -5.80 7.90
CA ASN A 258 27.55 -5.52 9.14
C ASN A 258 26.63 -5.08 10.29
N GLU A 259 25.36 -5.53 10.30
CA GLU A 259 24.36 -5.12 11.31
C GLU A 259 24.82 -5.38 12.76
N LYS A 260 25.55 -6.47 13.02
CA LYS A 260 26.05 -6.81 14.37
C LYS A 260 26.91 -5.68 14.94
N PHE A 261 27.85 -5.15 14.16
CA PHE A 261 28.71 -4.03 14.56
C PHE A 261 27.94 -2.73 14.75
N ILE A 262 27.03 -2.42 13.82
CA ILE A 262 26.17 -1.23 13.89
C ILE A 262 25.31 -1.27 15.15
N ARG A 263 24.71 -2.41 15.48
CA ARG A 263 23.92 -2.60 16.70
C ARG A 263 24.75 -2.37 17.96
N LYS A 264 25.95 -2.96 18.05
CA LYS A 264 26.86 -2.76 19.20
C LYS A 264 27.16 -1.27 19.41
N TYR A 265 27.50 -0.57 18.34
CA TYR A 265 27.76 0.87 18.38
C TYR A 265 26.52 1.68 18.79
N LEU A 266 25.35 1.41 18.20
CA LEU A 266 24.13 2.15 18.53
C LEU A 266 23.66 1.89 19.98
N LEU A 267 23.85 0.69 20.50
CA LEU A 267 23.59 0.38 21.92
C LEU A 267 24.47 1.23 22.83
N SER A 268 25.80 1.37 22.54
CA SER A 268 26.69 2.23 23.32
C SER A 268 26.29 3.73 23.24
N LYS A 269 25.53 4.13 22.24
CA LYS A 269 24.98 5.50 22.10
C LYS A 269 23.56 5.64 22.69
N GLY A 270 23.08 4.65 23.43
CA GLY A 270 21.79 4.68 24.11
C GLY A 270 20.58 4.43 23.22
N PHE A 271 20.76 3.79 22.07
CA PHE A 271 19.64 3.40 21.21
C PHE A 271 18.99 2.11 21.70
N LYS A 272 17.66 2.10 21.76
CA LYS A 272 16.87 0.87 21.93
C LYS A 272 16.67 0.17 20.60
N ILE A 273 17.03 -1.12 20.54
CA ILE A 273 16.75 -1.95 19.36
C ILE A 273 15.28 -2.35 19.35
N VAL A 274 14.60 -2.11 18.23
CA VAL A 274 13.16 -2.36 18.10
C VAL A 274 12.86 -3.19 16.86
N LYS A 275 12.26 -4.37 17.05
CA LYS A 275 11.68 -5.20 15.99
C LYS A 275 10.19 -4.90 15.88
N LEU A 276 9.80 -4.11 14.89
CA LEU A 276 8.43 -3.57 14.80
C LEU A 276 7.35 -4.66 14.70
N HIS A 277 7.60 -5.76 13.99
CA HIS A 277 6.62 -6.84 13.85
C HIS A 277 6.29 -7.56 15.17
N ARG A 278 7.17 -7.48 16.18
CA ARG A 278 6.98 -8.10 17.51
C ARG A 278 6.13 -7.25 18.45
N ILE A 279 5.94 -5.99 18.15
CA ILE A 279 5.17 -5.07 19.00
C ILE A 279 3.85 -4.66 18.33
N SER A 280 2.86 -4.29 19.14
CA SER A 280 1.55 -3.85 18.63
C SER A 280 1.68 -2.53 17.87
N PHE A 281 0.74 -2.27 16.97
CA PHE A 281 0.66 -1.02 16.22
C PHE A 281 0.63 0.21 17.14
N VAL A 282 -0.13 0.14 18.22
CA VAL A 282 -0.18 1.22 19.23
C VAL A 282 1.19 1.46 19.84
N LYS A 283 1.92 0.40 20.20
CA LYS A 283 3.27 0.51 20.77
C LYS A 283 4.26 1.08 19.74
N GLN A 284 4.12 0.70 18.44
CA GLN A 284 4.91 1.32 17.37
C GLN A 284 4.68 2.83 17.31
N ILE A 285 3.41 3.28 17.27
CA ILE A 285 3.08 4.71 17.24
C ILE A 285 3.69 5.43 18.46
N LYS A 286 3.58 4.87 19.66
CA LYS A 286 4.14 5.47 20.88
C LYS A 286 5.65 5.61 20.79
N PHE A 287 6.38 4.62 20.28
CA PHE A 287 7.80 4.68 20.06
C PHE A 287 8.19 5.81 19.10
N PHE A 288 7.55 5.87 17.94
CA PHE A 288 7.83 6.90 16.94
C PHE A 288 7.45 8.31 17.43
N HIS A 289 6.31 8.45 18.11
CA HIS A 289 5.86 9.75 18.64
C HIS A 289 6.78 10.31 19.73
N ASN A 290 7.40 9.44 20.51
CA ASN A 290 8.27 9.85 21.63
C ASN A 290 9.74 9.99 21.22
N ALA A 291 10.19 9.36 20.14
CA ALA A 291 11.57 9.36 19.71
C ALA A 291 12.04 10.77 19.31
N LYS A 292 13.30 11.07 19.63
CA LYS A 292 14.07 12.21 19.10
C LYS A 292 14.98 11.79 17.95
N PHE A 293 15.42 10.51 17.96
CA PHE A 293 16.26 9.91 16.92
C PHE A 293 15.70 8.55 16.52
N ILE A 294 15.55 8.36 15.23
CA ILE A 294 15.15 7.09 14.62
C ILE A 294 16.16 6.74 13.54
N ILE A 295 16.77 5.58 13.66
CA ILE A 295 17.72 5.06 12.69
C ILE A 295 17.28 3.66 12.25
N GLY A 296 17.53 3.30 11.00
CA GLY A 296 17.27 1.96 10.49
C GLY A 296 17.63 1.80 9.01
N HIS A 297 17.61 0.56 8.57
CA HIS A 297 17.76 0.22 7.16
C HIS A 297 16.44 0.46 6.41
N HIS A 298 16.51 1.01 5.19
CA HIS A 298 15.35 1.30 4.34
C HIS A 298 14.31 0.18 4.33
N GLY A 299 13.05 0.50 4.58
CA GLY A 299 11.97 -0.48 4.56
C GLY A 299 10.63 0.04 5.05
N ALA A 300 9.58 -0.80 4.94
CA ALA A 300 8.21 -0.43 5.25
C ALA A 300 7.99 0.07 6.70
N GLY A 301 8.87 -0.30 7.65
CA GLY A 301 8.81 0.19 9.01
C GLY A 301 8.97 1.71 9.15
N PHE A 302 9.70 2.35 8.21
CA PHE A 302 9.79 3.81 8.15
C PHE A 302 8.46 4.50 7.80
N ALA A 303 7.43 3.78 7.37
CA ALA A 303 6.08 4.33 7.22
C ALA A 303 5.59 5.04 8.49
N ASN A 304 6.03 4.57 9.65
CA ASN A 304 5.67 5.13 10.95
C ASN A 304 6.27 6.51 11.26
N ILE A 305 7.24 7.03 10.48
CA ILE A 305 7.82 8.36 10.73
C ILE A 305 6.78 9.48 10.70
N ILE A 306 5.66 9.26 10.02
CA ILE A 306 4.54 10.20 10.05
C ILE A 306 3.99 10.45 11.46
N PHE A 307 4.15 9.51 12.39
CA PHE A 307 3.68 9.66 13.78
C PHE A 307 4.68 10.39 14.67
N CYS A 308 5.86 10.72 14.17
CA CYS A 308 6.86 11.51 14.89
C CYS A 308 6.39 12.94 15.16
N LYS A 309 6.94 13.52 16.22
CA LYS A 309 6.87 14.96 16.47
C LYS A 309 7.72 15.72 15.44
N PRO A 310 7.38 16.97 15.13
CA PRO A 310 8.25 17.82 14.30
C PRO A 310 9.69 17.84 14.81
N LYS A 311 10.66 18.05 13.92
CA LYS A 311 12.11 18.11 14.21
C LYS A 311 12.74 16.80 14.73
N THR A 312 12.00 15.67 14.77
CA THR A 312 12.60 14.35 15.03
C THR A 312 13.63 14.02 13.95
N ASN A 313 14.81 13.50 14.37
CA ASN A 313 15.89 13.11 13.47
C ASN A 313 15.62 11.70 12.91
N ILE A 314 15.54 11.60 11.60
CA ILE A 314 15.34 10.36 10.85
C ILE A 314 16.62 10.05 10.08
N ILE A 315 17.26 8.94 10.42
CA ILE A 315 18.52 8.51 9.83
C ILE A 315 18.25 7.21 9.06
N GLU A 316 18.28 7.30 7.74
CA GLU A 316 17.98 6.18 6.86
C GLU A 316 19.24 5.59 6.26
N MET A 317 19.58 4.36 6.62
CA MET A 317 20.63 3.58 5.97
C MET A 317 20.07 2.96 4.69
N LYS A 318 20.68 3.28 3.54
CA LYS A 318 20.15 2.85 2.24
C LYS A 318 21.24 2.70 1.19
N SER A 319 20.95 1.97 0.09
CA SER A 319 21.81 1.95 -1.10
C SER A 319 21.65 3.23 -1.91
N LYS A 320 22.63 3.57 -2.74
CA LYS A 320 22.55 4.69 -3.69
C LYS A 320 21.39 4.56 -4.69
N TYR A 321 20.92 3.35 -4.93
CA TYR A 321 19.80 3.06 -5.84
C TYR A 321 18.42 3.20 -5.19
N THR A 322 18.35 3.42 -3.89
CA THR A 322 17.09 3.63 -3.18
C THR A 322 16.57 5.04 -3.42
N GLY A 323 15.31 5.16 -3.79
CA GLY A 323 14.67 6.45 -4.08
C GLY A 323 14.52 7.38 -2.86
N TYR A 324 13.78 8.47 -3.04
CA TYR A 324 13.67 9.59 -2.08
C TYR A 324 12.38 9.56 -1.24
N LEU A 325 11.70 8.42 -1.18
CA LEU A 325 10.41 8.28 -0.49
C LEU A 325 10.41 8.84 0.93
N TYR A 326 11.31 8.34 1.80
CA TYR A 326 11.32 8.74 3.21
C TYR A 326 11.97 10.10 3.44
N GLN A 327 12.84 10.55 2.54
CA GLN A 327 13.33 11.91 2.52
C GLN A 327 12.18 12.90 2.31
N ASN A 328 11.38 12.69 1.26
CA ASN A 328 10.25 13.56 0.94
C ASN A 328 9.15 13.48 2.01
N LEU A 329 8.89 12.27 2.53
CA LEU A 329 7.92 12.08 3.61
C LEU A 329 8.38 12.79 4.90
N SER A 330 9.68 12.79 5.19
CA SER A 330 10.27 13.53 6.31
C SER A 330 10.11 15.04 6.13
N LYS A 331 10.46 15.57 4.95
CA LYS A 331 10.27 16.98 4.60
C LYS A 331 8.82 17.41 4.77
N THR A 332 7.88 16.62 4.21
CA THR A 332 6.44 16.90 4.26
C THR A 332 5.89 16.91 5.70
N ASN A 333 6.51 16.16 6.62
CA ASN A 333 6.12 16.06 8.02
C ASN A 333 6.98 16.89 8.99
N ASN A 334 7.82 17.79 8.47
CA ASN A 334 8.73 18.67 9.25
C ASN A 334 9.68 17.88 10.15
N LEU A 335 10.32 16.82 9.61
CA LEU A 335 11.31 15.99 10.28
C LEU A 335 12.69 16.31 9.71
N LYS A 336 13.74 16.15 10.52
CA LYS A 336 15.14 16.23 10.08
C LYS A 336 15.54 14.90 9.46
N TYR A 337 16.04 14.91 8.22
CA TYR A 337 16.38 13.68 7.51
C TYR A 337 17.85 13.63 7.12
N THR A 338 18.51 12.52 7.46
CA THR A 338 19.91 12.26 7.13
C THR A 338 20.01 10.87 6.47
N PRO A 339 20.39 10.78 5.18
CA PRO A 339 20.67 9.50 4.55
C PRO A 339 22.10 9.04 4.87
N ILE A 340 22.26 7.77 5.16
CA ILE A 340 23.58 7.11 5.21
C ILE A 340 23.62 6.13 4.03
N ILE A 341 24.41 6.50 3.02
CA ILE A 341 24.59 5.65 1.83
C ILE A 341 25.60 4.56 2.15
N GLY A 342 25.14 3.31 2.13
CA GLY A 342 25.95 2.12 2.28
C GLY A 342 26.55 1.65 0.95
N ASN A 343 27.68 0.93 1.07
CA ASN A 343 28.30 0.24 -0.04
C ASN A 343 27.50 -1.01 -0.38
N VAL A 344 27.22 -1.22 -1.67
CA VAL A 344 26.52 -2.42 -2.14
C VAL A 344 27.47 -3.61 -2.06
N VAL A 345 27.01 -4.73 -1.52
CA VAL A 345 27.74 -5.98 -1.36
C VAL A 345 27.14 -7.04 -2.30
N GLY A 346 27.98 -7.63 -3.14
CA GLY A 346 27.56 -8.61 -4.15
C GLY A 346 26.90 -7.99 -5.38
N LYS A 347 26.19 -8.81 -6.16
CA LYS A 347 25.45 -8.35 -7.35
C LYS A 347 24.36 -7.37 -6.95
N SER A 348 24.28 -6.25 -7.67
CA SER A 348 23.25 -5.25 -7.42
C SER A 348 21.87 -5.81 -7.79
N GLY A 349 20.93 -5.79 -6.83
CA GLY A 349 19.54 -6.07 -7.09
C GLY A 349 18.81 -4.88 -7.72
N ARG A 350 17.53 -5.08 -8.06
CA ARG A 350 16.69 -4.01 -8.61
C ARG A 350 16.43 -2.93 -7.56
N ASN A 351 16.63 -1.67 -7.91
CA ASN A 351 16.29 -0.52 -7.06
C ASN A 351 16.87 -0.62 -5.65
N GLN A 352 15.97 -0.84 -4.67
CA GLN A 352 16.25 -0.93 -3.25
C GLN A 352 16.58 -2.35 -2.76
N GLU A 353 16.67 -3.35 -3.67
CA GLU A 353 16.92 -4.76 -3.34
C GLU A 353 18.42 -5.05 -3.35
N ASN A 354 19.17 -4.40 -2.47
CA ASN A 354 20.61 -4.57 -2.36
C ASN A 354 20.97 -4.96 -0.93
N LYS A 355 21.96 -5.87 -0.80
CA LYS A 355 22.70 -6.02 0.43
C LYS A 355 23.66 -4.84 0.55
N ILE A 356 23.76 -4.24 1.72
CA ILE A 356 24.65 -3.09 1.94
C ILE A 356 25.49 -3.28 3.21
N SER A 357 26.68 -2.67 3.19
CA SER A 357 27.51 -2.47 4.37
C SER A 357 27.62 -0.98 4.66
N ILE A 358 27.43 -0.57 5.90
CA ILE A 358 27.54 0.84 6.33
C ILE A 358 28.92 1.06 6.98
N PRO A 359 29.75 1.96 6.43
CA PRO A 359 30.98 2.36 7.08
C PRO A 359 30.67 3.00 8.45
N ILE A 360 31.24 2.46 9.53
CA ILE A 360 30.96 2.91 10.91
C ILE A 360 31.32 4.38 11.12
N GLN A 361 32.32 4.89 10.40
CA GLN A 361 32.73 6.30 10.43
C GLN A 361 31.60 7.24 10.04
N LYS A 362 30.73 6.83 9.11
CA LYS A 362 29.54 7.64 8.73
C LYS A 362 28.52 7.77 9.88
N LEU A 363 28.43 6.76 10.75
CA LEU A 363 27.60 6.82 11.96
C LEU A 363 28.28 7.65 13.05
N LYS A 364 29.61 7.51 13.23
CA LYS A 364 30.39 8.28 14.21
C LYS A 364 30.34 9.80 13.96
N LYS A 365 30.17 10.24 12.70
CA LYS A 365 30.01 11.66 12.35
C LYS A 365 28.64 12.24 12.77
N ILE A 366 27.67 11.40 13.13
CA ILE A 366 26.32 11.82 13.51
C ILE A 366 26.15 11.80 15.04
N PHE A 367 26.87 10.94 15.74
CA PHE A 367 26.83 10.69 17.19
C PHE A 367 28.24 10.78 17.79
#